data_8c12cd94a6a60eaaa328b948d92a4c77
#
_entry.id   8c12cd94a6a60eaaa328b948d92a4c77
#
_cell.length_a   1.000
_cell.length_b   1.000
_cell.length_c   1.000
_cell.angle_alpha   90.00
_cell.angle_beta   90.00
_cell.angle_gamma   90.00
#
_symmetry.space_group_name_H-M   'P 1'
#
loop_
_entity.id
_entity.type
_entity.pdbx_description
1 polymer ?
#
loop_
_entity_poly.entity_id
_entity_poly.type
_entity_poly.pdbx_seq_one_letter_code
_entity_poly.pdbx_strand_id
1 'polypeptide(L)'
;MSSERSQNLQDTFLNFVRKNKVPLTIFLVNGVKLQGIVTWFDNFCLLLRRDGHSQLVYKHAISTIMPGHPIQMFEPGEDEGPAEKQR
;
A
#
# COMPACT_ATOMS: atom_id res chain seq x y z
N MET A 1 -5.88 13.36 14.81
CA MET A 1 -6.39 12.17 14.94
C MET A 1 -6.66 11.44 13.74
N SER A 2 -7.55 11.85 12.89
CA SER A 2 -7.77 11.03 11.73
C SER A 2 -6.56 10.97 10.83
N SER A 3 -5.77 12.02 10.75
CA SER A 3 -4.59 11.95 9.90
C SER A 3 -3.57 10.98 10.48
N GLU A 4 -3.52 10.87 11.78
CA GLU A 4 -2.66 9.92 12.42
C GLU A 4 -3.08 8.50 12.12
N ARG A 5 -4.38 8.24 12.12
CA ARG A 5 -4.90 6.95 11.77
C ARG A 5 -4.63 6.61 10.33
N SER A 6 -4.80 7.56 9.44
CA SER A 6 -4.53 7.34 8.03
C SER A 6 -3.07 7.01 7.81
N GLN A 7 -2.18 7.70 8.53
CA GLN A 7 -0.77 7.44 8.41
C GLN A 7 -0.43 6.05 8.88
N ASN A 8 -1.05 5.62 9.98
CA ASN A 8 -0.81 4.27 10.48
C ASN A 8 -1.27 3.21 9.51
N LEU A 9 -2.41 3.42 8.88
CA LEU A 9 -2.90 2.47 7.91
C LEU A 9 -1.97 2.38 6.72
N GLN A 10 -1.54 3.53 6.21
CA GLN A 10 -0.61 3.56 5.09
C GLN A 10 0.68 2.84 5.43
N ASP A 11 1.24 3.16 6.58
CA ASP A 11 2.50 2.56 6.97
C ASP A 11 2.38 1.07 7.15
N THR A 12 1.29 0.62 7.76
CA THR A 12 1.06 -0.80 7.97
C THR A 12 0.95 -1.53 6.63
N PHE A 13 0.17 -0.97 5.73
CA PHE A 13 -0.01 -1.55 4.41
C PHE A 13 1.32 -1.61 3.64
N LEU A 14 2.02 -0.49 3.60
CA LEU A 14 3.26 -0.42 2.83
C LEU A 14 4.34 -1.32 3.43
N ASN A 15 4.39 -1.39 4.74
CA ASN A 15 5.36 -2.24 5.38
C ASN A 15 5.07 -3.72 5.10
N PHE A 16 3.80 -4.08 5.11
CA PHE A 16 3.39 -5.45 4.83
C PHE A 16 3.78 -5.85 3.41
N VAL A 17 3.41 -5.03 2.43
CA VAL A 17 3.69 -5.39 1.03
C VAL A 17 5.19 -5.34 0.75
N ARG A 18 5.92 -4.47 1.42
CA ARG A 18 7.36 -4.42 1.26
C ARG A 18 8.02 -5.68 1.79
N LYS A 19 7.64 -6.09 2.99
CA LYS A 19 8.23 -7.26 3.62
C LYS A 19 7.90 -8.54 2.87
N ASN A 20 6.70 -8.62 2.35
CA ASN A 20 6.26 -9.84 1.68
C ASN A 20 6.42 -9.79 0.18
N LYS A 21 7.02 -8.71 -0.32
CA LYS A 21 7.30 -8.54 -1.74
C LYS A 21 6.07 -8.75 -2.61
N VAL A 22 4.97 -8.15 -2.17
CA VAL A 22 3.71 -8.24 -2.89
C VAL A 22 3.73 -7.24 -4.03
N PRO A 23 3.54 -7.68 -5.27
CA PRO A 23 3.50 -6.73 -6.38
C PRO A 23 2.27 -5.83 -6.28
N LEU A 24 2.45 -4.57 -6.62
CA LEU A 24 1.41 -3.57 -6.53
C LEU A 24 1.12 -2.95 -7.88
N THR A 25 -0.11 -2.52 -8.04
CA THR A 25 -0.48 -1.62 -9.13
C THR A 25 -0.85 -0.30 -8.49
N ILE A 26 -0.18 0.76 -8.92
CA ILE A 26 -0.38 2.09 -8.36
C ILE A 26 -0.97 2.97 -9.44
N PHE A 27 -2.11 3.59 -9.13
CA PHE A 27 -2.75 4.52 -10.04
C PHE A 27 -2.45 5.94 -9.56
N LEU A 28 -1.94 6.75 -10.45
CA LEU A 28 -1.63 8.13 -10.13
C LEU A 28 -2.84 9.01 -10.43
N VAL A 29 -2.86 10.18 -9.84
CA VAL A 29 -4.00 11.08 -10.03
C VAL A 29 -4.15 11.55 -11.46
N ASN A 30 -3.08 11.47 -12.26
CA ASN A 30 -3.16 11.82 -13.67
C ASN A 30 -3.54 10.64 -14.56
N GLY A 31 -3.89 9.50 -13.96
CA GLY A 31 -4.35 8.36 -14.73
C GLY A 31 -3.26 7.37 -15.12
N VAL A 32 -2.03 7.67 -14.82
CA VAL A 32 -0.94 6.76 -15.13
C VAL A 32 -0.96 5.58 -14.17
N LYS A 33 -0.65 4.40 -14.68
CA LYS A 33 -0.62 3.18 -13.89
C LYS A 33 0.82 2.68 -13.81
N LEU A 34 1.26 2.40 -12.58
CA LEU A 34 2.60 1.86 -12.34
C LEU A 34 2.48 0.52 -11.65
N GLN A 35 3.44 -0.35 -11.89
CA GLN A 35 3.46 -1.66 -11.25
C GLN A 35 4.83 -1.94 -10.71
N GLY A 36 4.89 -2.68 -9.60
CA GLY A 36 6.16 -3.05 -9.04
C GLY A 36 6.05 -3.43 -7.59
N ILE A 37 7.19 -3.54 -6.93
CA ILE A 37 7.27 -3.92 -5.53
C ILE A 37 7.91 -2.77 -4.77
N VAL A 38 7.29 -2.44 -3.63
CA VAL A 38 7.84 -1.36 -2.80
C VAL A 38 9.08 -1.88 -2.11
N THR A 39 10.18 -1.15 -2.26
CA THR A 39 11.42 -1.50 -1.58
C THR A 39 11.74 -0.56 -0.44
N TRP A 40 11.14 0.64 -0.46
CA TRP A 40 11.34 1.62 0.59
C TRP A 40 10.21 2.62 0.57
N PHE A 41 9.92 3.22 1.69
CA PHE A 41 8.94 4.30 1.71
C PHE A 41 9.19 5.18 2.94
N ASP A 42 8.71 6.41 2.84
CA ASP A 42 8.72 7.31 3.98
C ASP A 42 7.42 8.10 3.98
N ASN A 43 7.39 9.22 4.70
CA ASN A 43 6.16 9.98 4.83
C ASN A 43 5.67 10.60 3.54
N PHE A 44 6.56 10.82 2.59
CA PHE A 44 6.21 11.57 1.38
C PHE A 44 6.32 10.78 0.10
N CYS A 45 7.14 9.74 0.10
CA CYS A 45 7.48 9.03 -1.12
C CYS A 45 7.53 7.54 -0.89
N LEU A 46 7.50 6.81 -1.99
CA LEU A 46 7.84 5.40 -1.92
C LEU A 46 8.71 5.06 -3.12
N LEU A 47 9.50 4.01 -2.96
CA LEU A 47 10.39 3.54 -4.01
C LEU A 47 9.82 2.24 -4.55
N LEU A 48 9.50 2.26 -5.82
CA LEU A 48 8.87 1.12 -6.48
C LEU A 48 9.87 0.49 -7.43
N ARG A 49 10.04 -0.81 -7.33
CA ARG A 49 11.01 -1.50 -8.16
C ARG A 49 10.32 -2.46 -9.11
N ARG A 50 10.76 -2.43 -10.37
CA ARG A 50 10.25 -3.34 -11.36
C ARG A 50 11.33 -3.61 -12.38
N ASP A 51 11.60 -4.90 -12.63
CA ASP A 51 12.55 -5.32 -13.67
C ASP A 51 13.92 -4.67 -13.49
N GLY A 52 14.35 -4.55 -12.24
CA GLY A 52 15.66 -3.98 -11.99
C GLY A 52 15.70 -2.46 -12.00
N HIS A 53 14.58 -1.82 -12.25
CA HIS A 53 14.49 -0.37 -12.25
C HIS A 53 13.75 0.10 -11.03
N SER A 54 14.23 1.19 -10.43
CA SER A 54 13.57 1.79 -9.28
C SER A 54 12.98 3.12 -9.67
N GLN A 55 11.76 3.37 -9.22
CA GLN A 55 11.06 4.62 -9.46
C GLN A 55 10.68 5.24 -8.15
N LEU A 56 10.91 6.52 -8.02
CA LEU A 56 10.49 7.26 -6.84
C LEU A 56 9.12 7.85 -7.13
N VAL A 57 8.16 7.51 -6.28
CA VAL A 57 6.79 7.94 -6.48
C VAL A 57 6.35 8.76 -5.27
N TYR A 58 5.86 9.97 -5.52
CA TYR A 58 5.40 10.82 -4.45
C TYR A 58 4.00 10.42 -4.04
N LYS A 59 3.80 10.28 -2.75
CA LYS A 59 2.51 9.80 -2.24
C LYS A 59 1.36 10.70 -2.64
N HIS A 60 1.59 12.01 -2.68
CA HIS A 60 0.49 12.92 -3.02
C HIS A 60 0.06 12.80 -4.48
N ALA A 61 0.83 12.12 -5.30
CA ALA A 61 0.43 11.89 -6.68
C ALA A 61 -0.32 10.55 -6.85
N ILE A 62 -0.44 9.79 -5.78
CA ILE A 62 -1.07 8.47 -5.83
C ILE A 62 -2.55 8.59 -5.54
N SER A 63 -3.36 7.99 -6.39
CA SER A 63 -4.80 7.92 -6.18
C SER A 63 -5.17 6.62 -5.47
N THR A 64 -4.66 5.51 -5.95
CA THR A 64 -5.05 4.20 -5.45
C THR A 64 -3.89 3.24 -5.57
N ILE A 65 -3.77 2.34 -4.61
CA ILE A 65 -2.79 1.26 -4.66
C ILE A 65 -3.54 -0.05 -4.52
N MET A 66 -3.32 -0.96 -5.45
CA MET A 66 -3.97 -2.26 -5.42
C MET A 66 -2.91 -3.35 -5.36
N PRO A 67 -2.98 -4.22 -4.35
CA PRO A 67 -2.07 -5.37 -4.32
C PRO A 67 -2.42 -6.34 -5.43
N GLY A 68 -1.41 -7.06 -5.90
CA GLY A 68 -1.60 -7.99 -6.99
C GLY A 68 -2.38 -9.23 -6.61
N HIS A 69 -2.49 -9.50 -5.33
CA HIS A 69 -3.32 -10.60 -4.85
C HIS A 69 -3.86 -10.21 -3.48
N PRO A 70 -4.90 -10.91 -3.01
CA PRO A 70 -5.48 -10.55 -1.73
C PRO A 70 -4.46 -10.63 -0.60
N ILE A 71 -4.55 -9.69 0.32
CA ILE A 71 -3.69 -9.69 1.48
C ILE A 71 -4.54 -9.61 2.73
N GLN A 72 -4.00 -10.09 3.83
CA GLN A 72 -4.71 -10.05 5.08
C GLN A 72 -3.88 -9.32 6.11
N MET A 73 -4.02 -8.02 6.09
CA MET A 73 -3.32 -7.19 7.04
C MET A 73 -4.02 -7.16 8.36
N PHE A 74 -5.34 -7.18 8.32
CA PHE A 74 -6.13 -7.09 9.53
C PHE A 74 -6.82 -8.41 9.77
N GLU A 75 -6.61 -8.95 10.95
CA GLU A 75 -7.25 -10.20 11.30
C GLU A 75 -8.70 -9.92 11.63
N PRO A 76 -9.62 -10.60 10.97
CA PRO A 76 -11.02 -10.35 11.27
C PRO A 76 -11.36 -10.55 12.72
N GLY A 77 -10.74 -11.52 13.34
CA GLY A 77 -11.04 -11.77 14.73
C GLY A 77 -10.59 -10.67 15.63
N GLU A 78 -9.53 -10.02 15.26
CA GLU A 78 -9.07 -8.93 16.06
C GLU A 78 -9.95 -7.75 15.97
N ASP A 79 -10.48 -7.56 14.85
CA ASP A 79 -11.34 -6.45 14.72
C ASP A 79 -12.62 -6.70 15.35
N GLU A 80 -12.63 -7.06 15.45
CA GLU A 80 -13.59 -7.10 15.81
C GLU A 80 -14.42 -7.40 15.39
N GLY A 81 -14.43 -7.55 15.01
CA GLY A 81 -14.88 -7.84 14.48
C GLY A 81 -15.63 -8.04 13.86
N PRO A 82 -16.07 -8.15 13.73
CA PRO A 82 -16.69 -8.44 12.93
C PRO A 82 -17.10 -8.49 12.26
N ALA A 83 -17.15 -8.33 12.00
CA ALA A 83 -17.39 -8.37 11.24
C ALA A 83 -17.65 -8.38 10.62
N GLU A 84 -17.63 -8.44 10.70
CA GLU A 84 -17.68 -8.54 10.02
C GLU A 84 -17.74 -8.73 9.39
N LYS A 85 -17.72 -9.03 9.54
CA LYS A 85 -17.51 -9.36 8.81
C LYS A 85 -17.86 -9.41 8.03
N GLN A 86 -18.12 -9.40 7.74
CA GLN A 86 -18.29 -9.49 6.95
C GLN A 86 -18.31 -9.76 6.34
N ARG A 87 -18.50 -10.16 6.13
CA ARG A 87 -18.40 -10.51 5.40
C ARG A 87 -18.58 -10.83 5.11
#